data_3600e399e87d219b935f84395458e7e0
#
_entry.id   3600e399e87d219b935f84395458e7e0
#
_cell.length_a   1.000
_cell.length_b   1.000
_cell.length_c   1.000
_cell.angle_alpha   90.00
_cell.angle_beta   90.00
_cell.angle_gamma   90.00
#
_symmetry.space_group_name_H-M   'P 1'
#
loop_
_entity.id
_entity.type
_entity.pdbx_description
1 polymer ?
#
loop_
_entity_poly.entity_id
_entity_poly.type
_entity_poly.pdbx_seq_one_letter_code
_entity_poly.pdbx_strand_id
1 'polypeptide(L)' 'MNYSLFSSTGNLIDSFTDETEARAALQLIVEAEPDAAEDVALFVADDAGAIVDGPIHAVPAHVR' A
#
# COMPACT_ATOMS: atom_id res chain seq x y z
N MET A 1 -0.52 3.46 14.70
CA MET A 1 -0.78 3.81 13.29
C MET A 1 -1.36 2.60 12.57
N ASN A 2 -2.29 2.86 11.68
CA ASN A 2 -2.90 1.81 10.86
C ASN A 2 -2.54 2.04 9.40
N TYR A 3 -2.28 0.94 8.72
CA TYR A 3 -1.88 0.98 7.31
C TYR A 3 -2.93 0.25 6.50
N SER A 4 -3.48 0.90 5.49
CA SER A 4 -4.55 0.33 4.68
C SER A 4 -4.12 0.30 3.23
N LEU A 5 -4.28 -0.86 2.60
CA LEU A 5 -3.91 -1.09 1.22
C LEU A 5 -5.18 -1.09 0.37
N PHE A 6 -5.25 -0.17 -0.59
CA PHE A 6 -6.44 0.01 -1.43
C PHE A 6 -6.11 -0.21 -2.89
N SER A 7 -7.09 -0.69 -3.63
CA SER A 7 -7.00 -0.77 -5.07
C SER A 7 -7.38 0.58 -5.68
N SER A 8 -7.12 0.73 -6.98
CA SER A 8 -7.45 1.96 -7.70
C SER A 8 -8.97 2.21 -7.75
N THR A 9 -9.76 1.17 -7.54
CA THR A 9 -11.21 1.29 -7.52
C THR A 9 -11.75 1.69 -6.15
N GLY A 10 -10.86 1.86 -5.16
CA GLY A 10 -11.25 2.27 -3.82
C GLY A 10 -11.59 1.12 -2.90
N ASN A 11 -11.34 -0.12 -3.30
CA ASN A 11 -11.62 -1.28 -2.48
C ASN A 11 -10.45 -1.57 -1.54
N LEU A 12 -10.76 -1.85 -0.28
CA LEU A 12 -9.75 -2.23 0.69
C LEU A 12 -9.26 -3.65 0.36
N ILE A 13 -7.94 -3.78 0.18
CA ILE A 13 -7.34 -5.08 -0.09
C ILE A 13 -6.94 -5.75 1.23
N ASP A 14 -6.26 -4.98 2.10
CA ASP A 14 -5.78 -5.51 3.38
C ASP A 14 -5.45 -4.35 4.30
N SER A 15 -5.27 -4.65 5.58
CA SER A 15 -4.88 -3.63 6.55
C SER A 15 -3.85 -4.23 7.50
N PHE A 16 -2.99 -3.35 8.04
CA PHE A 16 -1.87 -3.75 8.87
C PHE A 16 -1.69 -2.74 10.00
N THR A 17 -1.06 -3.17 11.09
CA THR A 17 -0.71 -2.29 12.18
C THR A 17 0.80 -2.02 12.24
N ASP A 18 1.57 -2.70 11.40
CA ASP A 18 3.02 -2.57 11.35
C ASP A 18 3.45 -2.10 9.96
N GLU A 19 4.26 -1.05 9.93
CA GLU A 19 4.70 -0.47 8.66
C GLU A 19 5.51 -1.46 7.83
N THR A 20 6.37 -2.23 8.45
CA THR A 20 7.20 -3.20 7.73
C THR A 20 6.35 -4.23 7.02
N GLU A 21 5.32 -4.73 7.71
CA GLU A 21 4.41 -5.71 7.09
C GLU A 21 3.59 -5.09 5.97
N ALA A 22 3.13 -3.86 6.16
CA ALA A 22 2.34 -3.17 5.16
C ALA A 22 3.16 -2.96 3.88
N ARG A 23 4.39 -2.48 4.03
CA ARG A 23 5.25 -2.24 2.88
C ARG A 23 5.66 -3.53 2.21
N ALA A 24 5.88 -4.60 2.98
CA ALA A 24 6.19 -5.90 2.41
C ALA A 24 5.03 -6.43 1.57
N ALA A 25 3.79 -6.27 2.05
CA ALA A 25 2.62 -6.71 1.31
C ALA A 25 2.47 -5.94 0.00
N LEU A 26 2.66 -4.61 0.05
CA LEU A 26 2.60 -3.78 -1.14
C LEU A 26 3.67 -4.22 -2.15
N GLN A 27 4.88 -4.45 -1.68
CA GLN A 27 5.98 -4.87 -2.53
C GLN A 27 5.72 -6.22 -3.18
N LEU A 28 5.16 -7.17 -2.43
CA LEU A 28 4.84 -8.49 -2.97
C LEU A 28 3.82 -8.41 -4.10
N ILE A 29 2.81 -7.55 -3.97
CA ILE A 29 1.81 -7.38 -5.01
C ILE A 29 2.47 -6.84 -6.28
N VAL A 30 3.33 -5.84 -6.13
CA VAL A 30 3.96 -5.21 -7.28
C VAL A 30 4.98 -6.15 -7.93
N GLU A 31 5.65 -6.99 -7.14
CA GLU A 31 6.60 -7.96 -7.70
C GLU A 31 5.89 -9.06 -8.46
N ALA A 32 4.71 -9.47 -7.99
CA ALA A 32 3.93 -10.48 -8.68
C ALA A 32 3.31 -9.93 -9.96
N GLU A 33 2.89 -8.66 -9.93
CA GLU A 33 2.27 -8.00 -11.07
C GLU A 33 2.77 -6.56 -11.14
N PRO A 34 3.88 -6.32 -11.84
CA PRO A 34 4.42 -4.96 -11.90
C PRO A 34 3.45 -3.92 -12.44
N ASP A 35 2.50 -4.33 -13.28
CA ASP A 35 1.49 -3.40 -13.79
C ASP A 35 0.55 -2.93 -12.71
N ALA A 36 0.45 -3.65 -11.60
CA ALA A 36 -0.41 -3.27 -10.49
C ALA A 36 0.19 -2.13 -9.66
N ALA A 37 1.43 -1.73 -9.92
CA ALA A 37 2.07 -0.68 -9.14
C ALA A 37 1.27 0.61 -9.13
N GLU A 38 0.55 0.90 -10.22
CA GLU A 38 -0.29 2.10 -10.29
C GLU A 38 -1.72 1.84 -9.79
N ASP A 39 -2.06 0.58 -9.58
CA ASP A 39 -3.43 0.20 -9.20
C ASP A 39 -3.59 -0.03 -7.71
N VAL A 40 -2.51 -0.02 -6.94
CA VAL A 40 -2.57 -0.22 -5.50
C VAL A 40 -1.85 0.90 -4.78
N ALA A 41 -2.36 1.28 -3.63
CA ALA A 41 -1.78 2.35 -2.84
C ALA A 41 -1.94 2.06 -1.36
N LEU A 42 -0.95 2.45 -0.59
CA LEU A 42 -0.95 2.29 0.85
C LEU A 42 -1.24 3.63 1.50
N PHE A 43 -2.18 3.65 2.43
CA PHE A 43 -2.52 4.85 3.19
C PHE A 43 -2.21 4.62 4.65
N VAL A 44 -1.72 5.66 5.31
CA VAL A 44 -1.41 5.61 6.74
C VAL A 44 -2.46 6.42 7.48
N ALA A 45 -3.05 5.81 8.50
CA ALA A 45 -4.05 6.49 9.33
C ALA A 45 -3.56 6.50 10.78
N ASP A 46 -3.96 7.54 11.53
CA ASP A 46 -3.67 7.59 12.96
C ASP A 46 -4.69 6.74 13.73
N ASP A 47 -4.57 6.73 15.05
CA ASP A 47 -5.45 5.90 15.88
C ASP A 47 -6.91 6.37 15.83
N ALA A 48 -7.14 7.59 15.43
CA ALA A 48 -8.50 8.12 15.27
C ALA A 48 -9.09 7.82 13.90
N GLY A 49 -8.31 7.20 13.00
CA GLY A 49 -8.79 6.86 11.67
C GLY A 49 -8.58 7.94 10.62
N ALA A 50 -7.92 9.03 10.98
CA ALA A 50 -7.65 10.11 10.02
C ALA A 50 -6.43 9.75 9.18
N ILE A 51 -6.53 9.93 7.87
CA ILE A 51 -5.39 9.68 6.97
C ILE A 51 -4.34 10.75 7.19
N VAL A 52 -3.14 10.31 7.54
CA VAL A 52 -2.02 11.22 7.83
C VAL A 52 -0.93 11.15 6.77
N ASP A 53 -0.95 10.12 5.92
CA ASP A 53 0.04 9.98 4.85
C ASP A 53 -0.52 9.09 3.76
N GLY A 54 0.03 9.23 2.57
CA GLY A 54 -0.36 8.45 1.41
C GLY A 54 -0.97 9.32 0.32
N PRO A 55 -1.20 8.74 -0.86
CA PRO A 55 -0.94 7.34 -1.21
C PRO A 55 0.54 7.03 -1.36
N ILE A 56 0.93 5.85 -0.92
CA ILE A 56 2.29 5.36 -1.03
C ILE A 56 2.29 4.23 -2.05
N HIS A 57 3.17 4.31 -3.03
CA HIS A 57 3.26 3.30 -4.08
C HIS A 57 4.61 2.60 -4.00
N ALA A 58 4.63 1.32 -4.33
CA ALA A 58 5.87 0.57 -4.41
C ALA A 58 6.54 0.84 -5.75
N VAL A 59 7.87 0.78 -5.75
CA VAL A 59 8.66 0.93 -6.97
C VAL A 59 9.03 -0.47 -7.46
N PRO A 60 8.71 -0.82 -8.72
CA PRO A 60 9.11 -2.13 -9.25
C PRO A 60 10.62 -2.32 -9.17
N ALA A 61 11.03 -3.55 -8.86
CA ALA A 61 12.42 -3.85 -8.57
C ALA A 61 13.35 -3.59 -9.75
N HIS A 62 12.83 -3.69 -10.95
CA HIS A 62 13.65 -3.56 -12.17
C HIS A 62 13.49 -2.19 -12.84
N VAL A 63 13.04 -1.21 -12.12
CA VAL A 63 12.89 0.15 -12.66
C VAL A 63 14.26 0.72 -12.98
N ARG A 64 14.32 1.40 -14.07
CA ARG A 64 15.59 1.92 -14.59
C ARG A 64 15.61 3.39 -14.47
#